data_0738ff6a7551a943e492b8805c8872b9
#
_entry.id   0738ff6a7551a943e492b8805c8872b9
#
_cell.length_a   1.000
_cell.length_b   1.000
_cell.length_c   1.000
_cell.angle_alpha   90.00
_cell.angle_beta   90.00
_cell.angle_gamma   90.00
#
_symmetry.space_group_name_H-M   'P 1'
#
loop_
_entity.id
_entity.type
_entity.pdbx_description
1 polymer ?
#
loop_
_entity_poly.entity_id
_entity_poly.type
_entity_poly.pdbx_seq_one_letter_code
_entity_poly.pdbx_strand_id
1 'polypeptide(L)'
;MAYYELNEQELGRRESLAKLRELGINPYPAPLYPINTTTVEIAEGFKPEEGNFQDVCIAGRIMSRRIMGAASFMELQDSAGRIQVYVKRDEICPGEDKTMYNTVFKKLLDIGDIIGIKGFAFFTQTGQLSVHAKELTVLSKSLRVLPIVKTDADGTVHDSFDDPELRYRQRYVDLVVNPDVKETFVKRTLIINTMRQCFNEAGCLEVETPILQAIPGGATARPFITHHNALDVDMYMRIANELYLKRLIVGGFAGVYEFAKNFRNEGMDKTHNPEFTCVEMYIAYKDYLWMMEFTEKMLQKVAEATGGVKKVIGGNEISFEGPFRRLPILDAIKEYAGVDVKGMDEAQLRETCKKLNVEVSPEMGIGKLIDAIFGQYCEEKLIQPTFVIDYPVEMSPLTKRCRHDDTLTERFELFVNGKELANAYSELNDPIDQLDRFEEQAALKSKGDDEAMYIDYDFVRALEYGMPPTSGIGIGIDRLTMFMTGKDSIQDVLFFPMMRPEKF
;
A
#
# COMPACT_ATOMS: atom_id res chain seq x y z
N MET A 1 5.20 -27.19 -24.58
CA MET A 1 6.18 -27.08 -23.50
C MET A 1 5.46 -27.31 -22.17
N ALA A 2 5.99 -28.20 -21.33
CA ALA A 2 5.49 -28.31 -19.96
C ALA A 2 5.77 -26.97 -19.26
N TYR A 3 4.74 -26.32 -18.78
CA TYR A 3 4.84 -25.00 -18.14
C TYR A 3 5.75 -25.06 -16.90
N TYR A 4 5.96 -26.26 -16.34
CA TYR A 4 6.79 -26.59 -15.18
C TYR A 4 6.79 -28.11 -14.97
N GLU A 5 7.83 -28.65 -14.37
CA GLU A 5 7.85 -30.03 -13.92
C GLU A 5 6.86 -30.20 -12.75
N LEU A 6 5.93 -31.14 -12.88
CA LEU A 6 4.95 -31.46 -11.87
C LEU A 6 5.51 -32.48 -10.89
N ASN A 7 5.37 -32.25 -9.62
CA ASN A 7 5.69 -33.24 -8.61
C ASN A 7 4.61 -34.34 -8.52
N GLU A 8 4.89 -35.41 -7.80
CA GLU A 8 4.00 -36.57 -7.68
C GLU A 8 2.63 -36.21 -7.12
N GLN A 9 2.56 -35.29 -6.13
CA GLN A 9 1.29 -34.84 -5.55
C GLN A 9 0.45 -34.03 -6.54
N GLU A 10 1.08 -33.19 -7.34
CA GLU A 10 0.41 -32.41 -8.39
C GLU A 10 -0.11 -33.28 -9.54
N LEU A 11 0.60 -34.36 -9.87
CA LEU A 11 0.11 -35.39 -10.81
C LEU A 11 -1.12 -36.10 -10.22
N GLY A 12 -1.07 -36.55 -8.97
CA GLY A 12 -2.19 -37.20 -8.29
C GLY A 12 -3.46 -36.31 -8.21
N ARG A 13 -3.29 -34.99 -8.01
CA ARG A 13 -4.41 -34.04 -8.05
C ARG A 13 -5.07 -33.93 -9.43
N ARG A 14 -4.28 -34.02 -10.49
CA ARG A 14 -4.80 -34.06 -11.88
C ARG A 14 -5.54 -35.36 -12.19
N GLU A 15 -5.07 -36.49 -11.66
CA GLU A 15 -5.82 -37.76 -11.73
C GLU A 15 -7.14 -37.66 -10.97
N SER A 16 -7.14 -37.07 -9.78
CA SER A 16 -8.36 -36.81 -9.00
C SER A 16 -9.34 -35.90 -9.75
N LEU A 17 -8.84 -34.88 -10.44
CA LEU A 17 -9.64 -34.01 -11.32
C LEU A 17 -10.30 -34.83 -12.46
N ALA A 18 -9.56 -35.71 -13.12
CA ALA A 18 -10.09 -36.56 -14.19
C ALA A 18 -11.21 -37.48 -13.67
N LYS A 19 -10.98 -38.12 -12.49
CA LYS A 19 -11.97 -38.99 -11.85
C LYS A 19 -13.24 -38.26 -11.43
N LEU A 20 -13.14 -37.01 -10.96
CA LEU A 20 -14.34 -36.18 -10.65
C LEU A 20 -15.19 -36.00 -11.92
N ARG A 21 -14.56 -35.69 -13.05
CA ARG A 21 -15.26 -35.55 -14.35
C ARG A 21 -15.90 -36.85 -14.83
N GLU A 22 -15.20 -37.98 -14.67
CA GLU A 22 -15.74 -39.31 -14.97
C GLU A 22 -16.99 -39.65 -14.15
N LEU A 23 -17.05 -39.19 -12.90
CA LEU A 23 -18.21 -39.29 -12.01
C LEU A 23 -19.34 -38.32 -12.36
N GLY A 24 -19.21 -37.51 -13.41
CA GLY A 24 -20.18 -36.49 -13.80
C GLY A 24 -20.19 -35.25 -12.89
N ILE A 25 -19.20 -35.08 -12.02
CA ILE A 25 -19.05 -33.93 -11.15
C ILE A 25 -18.23 -32.87 -11.87
N ASN A 26 -18.83 -31.69 -12.10
CA ASN A 26 -18.07 -30.56 -12.60
C ASN A 26 -17.20 -29.97 -11.47
N PRO A 27 -15.85 -30.06 -11.57
CA PRO A 27 -14.99 -29.56 -10.51
C PRO A 27 -14.79 -28.03 -10.53
N TYR A 28 -15.40 -27.33 -11.51
CA TYR A 28 -15.36 -25.86 -11.65
C TYR A 28 -16.72 -25.35 -12.13
N PRO A 29 -17.79 -25.48 -11.32
CA PRO A 29 -19.12 -25.09 -11.72
C PRO A 29 -19.26 -23.56 -11.84
N ALA A 30 -19.98 -23.11 -12.86
CA ALA A 30 -20.29 -21.70 -13.07
C ALA A 30 -21.50 -21.17 -12.29
N PRO A 31 -22.53 -21.98 -11.93
CA PRO A 31 -23.71 -21.47 -11.24
C PRO A 31 -23.38 -20.83 -9.88
N LEU A 32 -24.20 -19.86 -9.49
CA LEU A 32 -24.16 -19.22 -8.17
C LEU A 32 -24.24 -20.30 -7.07
N TYR A 33 -23.37 -20.22 -6.08
CA TYR A 33 -23.50 -20.96 -4.83
C TYR A 33 -24.14 -20.05 -3.76
N PRO A 34 -25.26 -20.41 -3.17
CA PRO A 34 -26.09 -19.49 -2.38
C PRO A 34 -25.62 -19.38 -0.93
N ILE A 35 -24.47 -18.74 -0.70
CA ILE A 35 -23.93 -18.46 0.64
C ILE A 35 -24.91 -17.55 1.39
N ASN A 36 -25.25 -17.89 2.63
CA ASN A 36 -26.15 -17.11 3.48
C ASN A 36 -25.53 -16.60 4.78
N THR A 37 -24.31 -17.05 5.11
CA THR A 37 -23.56 -16.61 6.30
C THR A 37 -22.06 -16.85 6.12
N THR A 38 -21.24 -16.31 7.02
CA THR A 38 -19.79 -16.49 7.06
C THR A 38 -19.36 -17.32 8.29
N THR A 39 -18.13 -17.84 8.26
CA THR A 39 -17.55 -18.59 9.37
C THR A 39 -17.46 -17.76 10.66
N VAL A 40 -17.21 -16.48 10.56
CA VAL A 40 -17.12 -15.54 11.71
C VAL A 40 -18.50 -15.21 12.25
N GLU A 41 -19.49 -14.95 11.38
CA GLU A 41 -20.86 -14.71 11.84
C GLU A 41 -21.42 -15.90 12.62
N ILE A 42 -21.10 -17.13 12.21
CA ILE A 42 -21.46 -18.33 12.98
C ILE A 42 -20.71 -18.36 14.31
N ALA A 43 -19.40 -18.08 14.31
CA ALA A 43 -18.57 -18.15 15.51
C ALA A 43 -19.00 -17.13 16.58
N GLU A 44 -19.40 -15.94 16.17
CA GLU A 44 -19.81 -14.86 17.07
C GLU A 44 -21.29 -14.91 17.46
N GLY A 45 -22.13 -15.42 16.54
CA GLY A 45 -23.60 -15.34 16.69
C GLY A 45 -24.28 -16.62 17.08
N PHE A 46 -23.63 -17.81 17.09
CA PHE A 46 -24.31 -19.07 17.37
C PHE A 46 -24.68 -19.21 18.84
N LYS A 47 -25.97 -19.42 19.08
CA LYS A 47 -26.57 -19.66 20.40
C LYS A 47 -27.51 -20.88 20.33
N PRO A 48 -27.11 -22.01 20.90
CA PRO A 48 -27.88 -23.24 20.82
C PRO A 48 -29.31 -23.10 21.38
N GLU A 49 -29.47 -22.30 22.45
CA GLU A 49 -30.75 -22.02 23.12
C GLU A 49 -31.74 -21.22 22.26
N GLU A 50 -31.22 -20.42 21.30
CA GLU A 50 -32.05 -19.67 20.35
C GLU A 50 -32.42 -20.49 19.11
N GLY A 51 -31.76 -21.64 18.89
CA GLY A 51 -31.98 -22.49 17.72
C GLY A 51 -31.61 -21.80 16.39
N ASN A 52 -30.67 -20.82 16.42
CA ASN A 52 -30.23 -20.11 15.24
C ASN A 52 -29.23 -20.95 14.41
N PHE A 53 -28.90 -20.49 13.19
CA PHE A 53 -27.98 -21.17 12.24
C PHE A 53 -28.37 -22.65 11.97
N GLN A 54 -29.68 -22.95 11.85
CA GLN A 54 -30.19 -24.30 11.51
C GLN A 54 -30.21 -24.55 9.99
N ASP A 55 -30.11 -23.50 9.17
CA ASP A 55 -29.97 -23.56 7.71
C ASP A 55 -28.75 -22.73 7.29
N VAL A 56 -27.60 -23.37 7.38
CA VAL A 56 -26.28 -22.76 7.04
C VAL A 56 -25.90 -23.19 5.64
N CYS A 57 -25.54 -22.20 4.81
CA CYS A 57 -24.91 -22.41 3.51
C CYS A 57 -23.62 -21.58 3.44
N ILE A 58 -22.48 -22.25 3.58
CA ILE A 58 -21.14 -21.64 3.53
C ILE A 58 -20.29 -22.24 2.43
N ALA A 59 -19.30 -21.50 1.96
CA ALA A 59 -18.29 -22.02 1.04
C ALA A 59 -16.91 -21.54 1.45
N GLY A 60 -15.90 -22.39 1.22
CA GLY A 60 -14.53 -22.03 1.58
C GLY A 60 -13.53 -23.08 1.14
N ARG A 61 -12.29 -22.82 1.50
CA ARG A 61 -11.13 -23.66 1.19
C ARG A 61 -10.90 -24.68 2.30
N ILE A 62 -10.65 -25.94 1.94
CA ILE A 62 -10.25 -26.99 2.88
C ILE A 62 -8.81 -26.69 3.34
N MET A 63 -8.63 -26.42 4.63
CA MET A 63 -7.31 -26.14 5.20
C MET A 63 -6.73 -27.34 5.95
N SER A 64 -7.57 -28.17 6.51
CA SER A 64 -7.19 -29.46 7.11
C SER A 64 -8.32 -30.45 7.04
N ARG A 65 -8.02 -31.75 7.12
CA ARG A 65 -9.04 -32.78 7.25
C ARG A 65 -8.55 -33.99 8.03
N ARG A 66 -9.45 -34.56 8.82
CA ARG A 66 -9.22 -35.75 9.60
C ARG A 66 -10.30 -36.78 9.27
N ILE A 67 -9.93 -37.84 8.58
CA ILE A 67 -10.83 -38.90 8.15
C ILE A 67 -10.88 -39.99 9.21
N MET A 68 -12.09 -40.29 9.77
CA MET A 68 -12.30 -41.24 10.85
C MET A 68 -13.48 -42.15 10.50
N GLY A 69 -13.24 -43.17 9.69
CA GLY A 69 -14.29 -44.15 9.33
C GLY A 69 -15.47 -43.54 8.57
N ALA A 70 -16.67 -43.59 9.18
CA ALA A 70 -17.91 -43.05 8.62
C ALA A 70 -18.21 -41.59 9.02
N ALA A 71 -17.40 -41.02 9.90
CA ALA A 71 -17.43 -39.63 10.32
C ALA A 71 -16.05 -39.00 10.09
N SER A 72 -16.02 -37.71 9.81
CA SER A 72 -14.77 -36.98 9.53
C SER A 72 -14.91 -35.51 9.96
N PHE A 73 -13.80 -34.87 10.17
CA PHE A 73 -13.72 -33.44 10.43
C PHE A 73 -12.82 -32.78 9.38
N MET A 74 -13.13 -31.57 9.04
CA MET A 74 -12.26 -30.70 8.24
C MET A 74 -12.35 -29.27 8.76
N GLU A 75 -11.36 -28.47 8.46
CA GLU A 75 -11.38 -27.04 8.69
C GLU A 75 -11.63 -26.33 7.35
N LEU A 76 -12.65 -25.49 7.32
CA LEU A 76 -13.02 -24.68 6.16
C LEU A 76 -12.66 -23.22 6.42
N GLN A 77 -11.94 -22.62 5.49
CA GLN A 77 -11.58 -21.18 5.50
C GLN A 77 -12.36 -20.44 4.43
N ASP A 78 -13.13 -19.44 4.84
CA ASP A 78 -13.78 -18.48 3.93
C ASP A 78 -13.04 -17.13 3.90
N SER A 79 -13.72 -16.10 3.43
CA SER A 79 -13.17 -14.73 3.40
C SER A 79 -13.04 -14.09 4.78
N ALA A 80 -13.81 -14.55 5.77
CA ALA A 80 -13.87 -13.96 7.10
C ALA A 80 -13.00 -14.70 8.12
N GLY A 81 -12.97 -16.05 8.08
CA GLY A 81 -12.22 -16.81 9.07
C GLY A 81 -12.23 -18.31 8.78
N ARG A 82 -12.18 -19.12 9.86
CA ARG A 82 -12.16 -20.59 9.79
C ARG A 82 -13.21 -21.19 10.73
N ILE A 83 -13.78 -22.30 10.28
CA ILE A 83 -14.71 -23.10 11.11
C ILE A 83 -14.47 -24.58 10.89
N GLN A 84 -14.66 -25.37 11.94
CA GLN A 84 -14.69 -26.83 11.82
C GLN A 84 -15.99 -27.29 11.15
N VAL A 85 -15.89 -28.21 10.20
CA VAL A 85 -17.02 -28.88 9.57
C VAL A 85 -16.98 -30.36 9.93
N TYR A 86 -18.09 -30.87 10.46
CA TYR A 86 -18.31 -32.27 10.72
C TYR A 86 -19.05 -32.92 9.55
N VAL A 87 -18.44 -33.94 8.97
CA VAL A 87 -18.97 -34.65 7.79
C VAL A 87 -19.23 -36.09 8.14
N LYS A 88 -20.51 -36.49 8.15
CA LYS A 88 -20.94 -37.85 8.41
C LYS A 88 -21.45 -38.49 7.12
N ARG A 89 -20.95 -39.69 6.80
CA ARG A 89 -21.23 -40.39 5.52
C ARG A 89 -22.72 -40.47 5.23
N ASP A 90 -23.51 -40.95 6.22
CA ASP A 90 -24.92 -41.25 6.03
C ASP A 90 -25.81 -39.99 6.06
N GLU A 91 -25.26 -38.85 6.47
CA GLU A 91 -25.91 -37.54 6.41
C GLU A 91 -25.74 -36.85 5.05
N ILE A 92 -24.51 -36.85 4.50
CA ILE A 92 -24.27 -36.28 3.14
C ILE A 92 -24.64 -37.25 2.00
N CYS A 93 -24.86 -38.51 2.33
CA CYS A 93 -25.28 -39.58 1.42
C CYS A 93 -26.42 -40.38 2.06
N PRO A 94 -27.67 -39.86 2.15
CA PRO A 94 -28.78 -40.54 2.84
C PRO A 94 -29.26 -41.79 2.12
N GLY A 95 -29.01 -41.94 0.80
CA GLY A 95 -29.39 -43.12 0.04
C GLY A 95 -28.37 -44.26 0.12
N GLU A 96 -28.51 -45.27 -0.76
CA GLU A 96 -27.57 -46.40 -0.86
C GLU A 96 -26.23 -46.01 -1.48
N ASP A 97 -26.22 -45.02 -2.39
CA ASP A 97 -25.01 -44.52 -3.01
C ASP A 97 -24.19 -43.64 -2.01
N LYS A 98 -23.03 -44.14 -1.68
CA LYS A 98 -22.06 -43.47 -0.79
C LYS A 98 -20.86 -42.86 -1.53
N THR A 99 -20.97 -42.65 -2.82
CA THR A 99 -19.88 -42.19 -3.69
C THR A 99 -19.37 -40.80 -3.26
N MET A 100 -20.28 -39.87 -2.91
CA MET A 100 -19.86 -38.52 -2.48
C MET A 100 -18.96 -38.57 -1.24
N TYR A 101 -19.23 -39.45 -0.27
CA TYR A 101 -18.37 -39.58 0.90
C TYR A 101 -17.17 -40.47 0.66
N ASN A 102 -17.39 -41.74 0.19
CA ASN A 102 -16.34 -42.76 0.13
C ASN A 102 -15.29 -42.49 -0.96
N THR A 103 -15.70 -41.87 -2.07
CA THR A 103 -14.83 -41.59 -3.21
C THR A 103 -14.49 -40.12 -3.29
N VAL A 104 -15.46 -39.24 -3.44
CA VAL A 104 -15.21 -37.82 -3.64
C VAL A 104 -14.52 -37.20 -2.42
N PHE A 105 -15.21 -37.19 -1.28
CA PHE A 105 -14.69 -36.54 -0.07
C PHE A 105 -13.40 -37.20 0.45
N LYS A 106 -13.37 -38.54 0.53
CA LYS A 106 -12.21 -39.25 1.11
C LYS A 106 -10.99 -39.31 0.21
N LYS A 107 -11.16 -39.46 -1.12
CA LYS A 107 -10.07 -39.83 -2.02
C LYS A 107 -9.75 -38.79 -3.08
N LEU A 108 -10.72 -38.00 -3.54
CA LEU A 108 -10.56 -37.07 -4.65
C LEU A 108 -10.43 -35.62 -4.23
N LEU A 109 -10.96 -35.25 -3.06
CA LEU A 109 -10.73 -33.91 -2.50
C LEU A 109 -9.40 -33.86 -1.76
N ASP A 110 -8.74 -32.71 -1.88
CA ASP A 110 -7.46 -32.40 -1.25
C ASP A 110 -7.53 -31.13 -0.41
N ILE A 111 -6.54 -30.96 0.46
CA ILE A 111 -6.31 -29.67 1.11
C ILE A 111 -6.03 -28.61 0.02
N GLY A 112 -6.73 -27.48 0.12
CA GLY A 112 -6.69 -26.43 -0.89
C GLY A 112 -7.91 -26.39 -1.81
N ASP A 113 -8.69 -27.48 -1.94
CA ASP A 113 -9.93 -27.46 -2.70
C ASP A 113 -10.96 -26.52 -2.09
N ILE A 114 -11.78 -25.89 -2.91
CA ILE A 114 -12.90 -25.06 -2.49
C ILE A 114 -14.18 -25.84 -2.61
N ILE A 115 -14.94 -25.88 -1.53
CA ILE A 115 -16.21 -26.61 -1.43
C ILE A 115 -17.30 -25.74 -0.83
N GLY A 116 -18.53 -26.10 -1.12
CA GLY A 116 -19.72 -25.58 -0.49
C GLY A 116 -20.32 -26.61 0.47
N ILE A 117 -20.82 -26.13 1.60
CA ILE A 117 -21.45 -26.93 2.63
C ILE A 117 -22.81 -26.34 2.95
N LYS A 118 -23.86 -27.17 2.92
CA LYS A 118 -25.15 -26.86 3.57
C LYS A 118 -25.31 -27.73 4.81
N GLY A 119 -25.87 -27.17 5.86
CA GLY A 119 -26.05 -27.88 7.12
C GLY A 119 -26.53 -26.98 8.25
N PHE A 120 -26.08 -27.22 9.46
CA PHE A 120 -26.42 -26.42 10.63
C PHE A 120 -25.27 -26.34 11.61
N ALA A 121 -25.25 -25.27 12.41
CA ALA A 121 -24.24 -25.07 13.44
C ALA A 121 -24.59 -25.89 14.70
N PHE A 122 -23.56 -26.44 15.37
CA PHE A 122 -23.69 -27.18 16.59
C PHE A 122 -22.41 -27.23 17.39
N PHE A 123 -22.45 -27.56 18.66
CA PHE A 123 -21.29 -27.92 19.45
C PHE A 123 -21.04 -29.42 19.42
N THR A 124 -19.81 -29.85 19.18
CA THR A 124 -19.40 -31.25 19.32
C THR A 124 -19.42 -31.67 20.78
N GLN A 125 -19.29 -32.96 21.04
CA GLN A 125 -19.20 -33.51 22.43
C GLN A 125 -18.03 -32.91 23.23
N THR A 126 -17.00 -32.44 22.54
CA THR A 126 -15.83 -31.77 23.15
C THR A 126 -15.99 -30.25 23.29
N GLY A 127 -17.17 -29.72 22.98
CA GLY A 127 -17.47 -28.29 23.06
C GLY A 127 -16.96 -27.44 21.88
N GLN A 128 -16.47 -28.06 20.81
CA GLN A 128 -16.00 -27.31 19.63
C GLN A 128 -17.17 -26.91 18.73
N LEU A 129 -17.35 -25.61 18.47
CA LEU A 129 -18.32 -25.12 17.50
C LEU A 129 -17.98 -25.62 16.10
N SER A 130 -18.99 -26.15 15.42
CA SER A 130 -18.83 -26.81 14.11
C SER A 130 -20.07 -26.64 13.24
N VAL A 131 -19.93 -26.80 11.95
CA VAL A 131 -21.05 -26.96 11.02
C VAL A 131 -21.21 -28.43 10.69
N HIS A 132 -22.41 -28.98 10.97
CA HIS A 132 -22.79 -30.36 10.60
C HIS A 132 -23.26 -30.36 9.15
N ALA A 133 -22.46 -30.95 8.27
CA ALA A 133 -22.74 -31.00 6.83
C ALA A 133 -23.91 -31.95 6.52
N LYS A 134 -24.90 -31.49 5.76
CA LYS A 134 -25.98 -32.25 5.13
C LYS A 134 -25.74 -32.43 3.64
N GLU A 135 -25.14 -31.41 2.97
CA GLU A 135 -24.76 -31.46 1.57
C GLU A 135 -23.34 -30.95 1.41
N LEU A 136 -22.60 -31.53 0.45
CA LEU A 136 -21.27 -31.13 0.05
C LEU A 136 -21.23 -30.95 -1.47
N THR A 137 -20.74 -29.79 -1.93
CA THR A 137 -20.60 -29.46 -3.35
C THR A 137 -19.15 -29.09 -3.65
N VAL A 138 -18.58 -29.65 -4.70
CA VAL A 138 -17.26 -29.27 -5.19
C VAL A 138 -17.39 -27.98 -6.00
N LEU A 139 -16.64 -26.93 -5.64
CA LEU A 139 -16.68 -25.61 -6.28
C LEU A 139 -15.38 -25.27 -7.03
N SER A 140 -14.24 -25.75 -6.55
CA SER A 140 -12.98 -25.60 -7.27
C SER A 140 -11.94 -26.61 -6.81
N LYS A 141 -11.42 -27.39 -7.75
CA LYS A 141 -10.31 -28.33 -7.52
C LYS A 141 -8.97 -27.62 -7.54
N SER A 142 -8.21 -27.68 -6.46
CA SER A 142 -6.85 -27.17 -6.38
C SER A 142 -5.87 -28.16 -7.00
N LEU A 143 -5.03 -27.70 -7.94
CA LEU A 143 -4.03 -28.51 -8.62
C LEU A 143 -2.60 -28.31 -8.10
N ARG A 144 -2.42 -27.34 -7.18
CA ARG A 144 -1.17 -27.08 -6.49
C ARG A 144 -1.29 -27.42 -5.01
N VAL A 145 -0.20 -27.81 -4.40
CA VAL A 145 -0.13 -28.08 -2.95
C VAL A 145 0.04 -26.76 -2.20
N LEU A 146 -0.80 -26.50 -1.20
CA LEU A 146 -0.61 -25.36 -0.31
C LEU A 146 0.50 -25.67 0.70
N PRO A 147 1.44 -24.74 0.94
CA PRO A 147 2.40 -24.82 2.02
C PRO A 147 1.67 -24.57 3.36
N ILE A 148 1.22 -25.64 4.00
CA ILE A 148 0.52 -25.53 5.28
C ILE A 148 1.51 -25.85 6.38
N VAL A 149 1.67 -24.90 7.28
CA VAL A 149 2.53 -25.02 8.46
C VAL A 149 2.12 -26.25 9.29
N LYS A 150 3.07 -27.11 9.53
CA LYS A 150 2.96 -28.25 10.47
C LYS A 150 3.88 -27.99 11.63
N THR A 151 3.35 -28.14 12.85
CA THR A 151 4.14 -28.03 14.06
C THR A 151 4.17 -29.40 14.71
N ASP A 152 5.35 -29.95 14.91
CA ASP A 152 5.56 -31.20 15.63
C ASP A 152 5.31 -31.05 17.13
N ALA A 153 5.25 -32.18 17.84
CA ALA A 153 4.99 -32.19 19.27
C ALA A 153 6.10 -31.51 20.10
N ASP A 154 7.29 -31.36 19.53
CA ASP A 154 8.44 -30.66 20.12
C ASP A 154 8.47 -29.16 19.77
N GLY A 155 7.50 -28.66 19.00
CA GLY A 155 7.42 -27.26 18.59
C GLY A 155 8.16 -26.95 17.28
N THR A 156 8.76 -27.93 16.63
CA THR A 156 9.42 -27.73 15.32
C THR A 156 8.39 -27.41 14.24
N VAL A 157 8.59 -26.29 13.53
CA VAL A 157 7.73 -25.81 12.48
C VAL A 157 8.26 -26.26 11.11
N HIS A 158 7.42 -26.91 10.33
CA HIS A 158 7.70 -27.37 8.97
C HIS A 158 6.78 -26.73 7.96
N ASP A 159 7.22 -26.65 6.71
CA ASP A 159 6.43 -26.14 5.58
C ASP A 159 5.95 -24.67 5.77
N SER A 160 6.68 -23.86 6.56
CA SER A 160 6.38 -22.43 6.69
C SER A 160 6.56 -21.70 5.34
N PHE A 161 5.60 -20.84 5.00
CA PHE A 161 5.69 -19.99 3.83
C PHE A 161 6.17 -18.60 4.25
N ASP A 162 7.47 -18.51 4.59
CA ASP A 162 8.11 -17.35 5.23
C ASP A 162 9.22 -16.69 4.40
N ASP A 163 9.70 -17.35 3.32
CA ASP A 163 10.65 -16.74 2.40
C ASP A 163 10.05 -15.47 1.75
N PRO A 164 10.65 -14.29 1.98
CA PRO A 164 10.06 -13.03 1.50
C PRO A 164 9.90 -12.96 -0.02
N GLU A 165 10.89 -13.44 -0.77
CA GLU A 165 10.83 -13.41 -2.24
C GLU A 165 9.68 -14.27 -2.76
N LEU A 166 9.54 -15.47 -2.24
CA LEU A 166 8.47 -16.39 -2.62
C LEU A 166 7.09 -15.84 -2.22
N ARG A 167 6.96 -15.24 -1.03
CA ARG A 167 5.72 -14.60 -0.57
C ARG A 167 5.29 -13.43 -1.47
N TYR A 168 6.22 -12.62 -1.94
CA TYR A 168 5.92 -11.51 -2.83
C TYR A 168 5.54 -12.00 -4.24
N ARG A 169 6.22 -13.01 -4.76
CA ARG A 169 5.90 -13.62 -6.07
C ARG A 169 4.57 -14.37 -6.07
N GLN A 170 4.29 -15.10 -5.00
CA GLN A 170 3.07 -15.89 -4.85
C GLN A 170 2.14 -15.29 -3.77
N ARG A 171 1.88 -13.99 -3.85
CA ARG A 171 1.05 -13.27 -2.88
C ARG A 171 -0.33 -13.92 -2.70
N TYR A 172 -0.88 -14.52 -3.75
CA TYR A 172 -2.14 -15.27 -3.67
C TYR A 172 -2.05 -16.51 -2.77
N VAL A 173 -0.88 -17.13 -2.63
CA VAL A 173 -0.64 -18.21 -1.65
C VAL A 173 -0.43 -17.62 -0.26
N ASP A 174 0.39 -16.59 -0.14
CA ASP A 174 0.67 -15.86 1.09
C ASP A 174 -0.62 -15.39 1.79
N LEU A 175 -1.55 -14.82 1.04
CA LEU A 175 -2.88 -14.41 1.53
C LEU A 175 -3.76 -15.57 2.04
N VAL A 176 -3.52 -16.79 1.55
CA VAL A 176 -4.28 -17.97 2.02
C VAL A 176 -3.70 -18.53 3.31
N VAL A 177 -2.37 -18.59 3.42
CA VAL A 177 -1.69 -19.31 4.51
C VAL A 177 -1.28 -18.41 5.67
N ASN A 178 -1.09 -17.11 5.43
CA ASN A 178 -0.69 -16.10 6.41
C ASN A 178 -1.80 -15.05 6.60
N PRO A 179 -2.72 -15.24 7.57
CA PRO A 179 -3.89 -14.36 7.75
C PRO A 179 -3.56 -12.89 8.04
N ASP A 180 -2.44 -12.63 8.74
CA ASP A 180 -1.95 -11.28 9.07
C ASP A 180 -1.60 -10.44 7.83
N VAL A 181 -1.23 -11.09 6.73
CA VAL A 181 -0.97 -10.41 5.45
C VAL A 181 -2.25 -9.77 4.91
N LYS A 182 -3.38 -10.48 5.00
CA LYS A 182 -4.68 -9.95 4.58
C LYS A 182 -5.09 -8.73 5.42
N GLU A 183 -4.85 -8.77 6.73
CA GLU A 183 -5.13 -7.65 7.63
C GLU A 183 -4.38 -6.36 7.22
N THR A 184 -3.13 -6.48 6.78
CA THR A 184 -2.35 -5.34 6.27
C THR A 184 -3.08 -4.64 5.13
N PHE A 185 -3.62 -5.37 4.17
CA PHE A 185 -4.32 -4.80 3.01
C PHE A 185 -5.71 -4.26 3.37
N VAL A 186 -6.41 -4.88 4.32
CA VAL A 186 -7.66 -4.33 4.86
C VAL A 186 -7.39 -2.99 5.54
N LYS A 187 -6.35 -2.89 6.36
CA LYS A 187 -5.92 -1.63 6.99
C LYS A 187 -5.52 -0.59 5.96
N ARG A 188 -4.82 -0.98 4.88
CA ARG A 188 -4.50 -0.07 3.76
C ARG A 188 -5.76 0.57 3.16
N THR A 189 -6.80 -0.23 2.91
CA THR A 189 -8.08 0.28 2.40
C THR A 189 -8.74 1.22 3.42
N LEU A 190 -8.68 0.88 4.70
CA LEU A 190 -9.23 1.72 5.77
C LEU A 190 -8.51 3.07 5.87
N ILE A 191 -7.16 3.09 5.74
CA ILE A 191 -6.35 4.32 5.68
C ILE A 191 -6.85 5.22 4.56
N ILE A 192 -6.94 4.70 3.33
CA ILE A 192 -7.39 5.45 2.15
C ILE A 192 -8.80 6.00 2.36
N ASN A 193 -9.73 5.20 2.87
CA ASN A 193 -11.11 5.63 3.10
C ASN A 193 -11.20 6.71 4.19
N THR A 194 -10.42 6.61 5.26
CA THR A 194 -10.36 7.63 6.32
C THR A 194 -9.80 8.95 5.80
N MET A 195 -8.73 8.90 5.00
CA MET A 195 -8.18 10.09 4.35
C MET A 195 -9.19 10.73 3.39
N ARG A 196 -9.86 9.91 2.55
CA ARG A 196 -10.91 10.37 1.61
C ARG A 196 -12.03 11.10 2.34
N GLN A 197 -12.45 10.56 3.49
CA GLN A 197 -13.44 11.23 4.32
C GLN A 197 -12.94 12.61 4.80
N CYS A 198 -11.69 12.72 5.27
CA CYS A 198 -11.12 13.99 5.72
C CYS A 198 -11.06 15.04 4.58
N PHE A 199 -10.68 14.62 3.37
CA PHE A 199 -10.64 15.52 2.21
C PHE A 199 -12.04 15.98 1.80
N ASN A 200 -13.03 15.09 1.79
CA ASN A 200 -14.41 15.43 1.50
C ASN A 200 -14.99 16.38 2.56
N GLU A 201 -14.69 16.16 3.85
CA GLU A 201 -15.07 17.07 4.96
C GLU A 201 -14.43 18.45 4.82
N ALA A 202 -13.23 18.53 4.23
CA ALA A 202 -12.58 19.81 3.91
C ALA A 202 -13.16 20.51 2.66
N GLY A 203 -14.12 19.88 1.96
CA GLY A 203 -14.77 20.42 0.78
C GLY A 203 -14.01 20.17 -0.54
N CYS A 204 -13.06 19.23 -0.56
CA CYS A 204 -12.32 18.87 -1.75
C CYS A 204 -13.04 17.81 -2.58
N LEU A 205 -12.90 17.87 -3.90
CA LEU A 205 -13.44 16.93 -4.87
C LEU A 205 -12.34 15.92 -5.27
N GLU A 206 -12.67 14.63 -5.28
CA GLU A 206 -11.80 13.59 -5.86
C GLU A 206 -11.83 13.70 -7.39
N VAL A 207 -10.66 13.74 -8.01
CA VAL A 207 -10.50 13.91 -9.46
C VAL A 207 -9.50 12.90 -10.02
N GLU A 208 -9.46 12.77 -11.32
CA GLU A 208 -8.47 11.99 -12.06
C GLU A 208 -7.76 12.87 -13.08
N THR A 209 -6.44 12.76 -13.15
CA THR A 209 -5.61 13.52 -14.10
C THR A 209 -4.78 12.56 -14.98
N PRO A 210 -4.23 13.01 -16.12
CA PRO A 210 -3.53 12.12 -17.03
C PRO A 210 -2.32 11.40 -16.44
N ILE A 211 -2.27 10.07 -16.63
CA ILE A 211 -1.07 9.25 -16.35
C ILE A 211 -0.03 9.44 -17.44
N LEU A 212 -0.45 9.46 -18.70
CA LEU A 212 0.44 9.73 -19.84
C LEU A 212 0.52 11.24 -20.08
N GLN A 213 1.71 11.79 -20.00
CA GLN A 213 1.98 13.22 -20.08
C GLN A 213 2.94 13.53 -21.23
N ALA A 214 2.74 14.65 -21.90
CA ALA A 214 3.67 15.14 -22.93
C ALA A 214 4.95 15.68 -22.32
N ILE A 215 4.91 16.23 -21.10
CA ILE A 215 6.02 16.78 -20.35
C ILE A 215 5.94 16.25 -18.93
N PRO A 216 6.97 15.57 -18.40
CA PRO A 216 7.01 15.17 -17.00
C PRO A 216 7.31 16.39 -16.12
N GLY A 217 6.58 16.54 -15.03
CA GLY A 217 6.77 17.68 -14.12
C GLY A 217 6.13 17.45 -12.75
N GLY A 218 6.29 18.41 -11.84
CA GLY A 218 5.76 18.37 -10.48
C GLY A 218 6.66 17.65 -9.47
N ALA A 219 7.79 17.08 -9.91
CA ALA A 219 8.80 16.47 -9.03
C ALA A 219 10.16 16.44 -9.71
N THR A 220 11.20 16.18 -8.94
CA THR A 220 12.54 15.86 -9.43
C THR A 220 12.73 14.35 -9.44
N ALA A 221 12.55 13.71 -10.60
CA ALA A 221 12.66 12.26 -10.74
C ALA A 221 12.84 11.86 -12.20
N ARG A 222 13.41 10.68 -12.46
CA ARG A 222 13.57 10.13 -13.80
C ARG A 222 12.26 9.47 -14.26
N PRO A 223 11.65 9.89 -15.40
CA PRO A 223 10.40 9.31 -15.89
C PRO A 223 10.62 7.99 -16.65
N PHE A 224 9.57 7.15 -16.72
CA PHE A 224 9.45 6.14 -17.75
C PHE A 224 8.97 6.78 -19.05
N ILE A 225 9.58 6.42 -20.18
CA ILE A 225 9.25 6.91 -21.50
C ILE A 225 8.51 5.83 -22.28
N THR A 226 7.45 6.19 -22.97
CA THR A 226 6.68 5.33 -23.87
C THR A 226 6.41 6.06 -25.18
N HIS A 227 6.05 5.32 -26.26
CA HIS A 227 5.79 5.89 -27.57
C HIS A 227 4.31 5.77 -27.95
N HIS A 228 3.69 6.87 -28.36
CA HIS A 228 2.32 6.89 -28.86
C HIS A 228 2.32 6.67 -30.38
N ASN A 229 2.07 5.43 -30.83
CA ASN A 229 2.21 5.01 -32.23
C ASN A 229 1.39 5.86 -33.23
N ALA A 230 0.16 6.23 -32.88
CA ALA A 230 -0.72 6.95 -33.82
C ALA A 230 -0.34 8.41 -34.02
N LEU A 231 0.31 9.04 -33.04
CA LEU A 231 0.78 10.41 -33.10
C LEU A 231 2.28 10.50 -33.45
N ASP A 232 2.99 9.37 -33.41
CA ASP A 232 4.46 9.29 -33.59
C ASP A 232 5.22 10.24 -32.64
N VAL A 233 4.83 10.23 -31.35
CA VAL A 233 5.44 11.06 -30.32
C VAL A 233 5.78 10.26 -29.07
N ASP A 234 6.86 10.63 -28.41
CA ASP A 234 7.19 10.09 -27.08
C ASP A 234 6.32 10.76 -26.03
N MET A 235 5.88 9.95 -25.07
CA MET A 235 5.13 10.37 -23.89
C MET A 235 5.79 9.83 -22.63
N TYR A 236 5.46 10.43 -21.52
CA TYR A 236 6.04 10.10 -20.22
C TYR A 236 4.97 9.60 -19.27
N MET A 237 5.27 8.55 -18.52
CA MET A 237 4.43 8.19 -17.38
C MET A 237 4.69 9.22 -16.27
N ARG A 238 3.63 9.73 -15.67
CA ARG A 238 3.70 10.83 -14.68
C ARG A 238 4.59 10.46 -13.50
N ILE A 239 5.43 11.40 -13.09
CA ILE A 239 6.24 11.33 -11.88
C ILE A 239 5.54 11.97 -10.67
N ALA A 240 4.57 12.87 -10.93
CA ALA A 240 3.68 13.55 -10.02
C ALA A 240 2.43 14.02 -10.77
N ASN A 241 1.36 14.31 -10.05
CA ASN A 241 0.10 14.85 -10.60
C ASN A 241 -0.13 16.33 -10.26
N GLU A 242 0.78 16.96 -9.54
CA GLU A 242 0.75 18.32 -9.01
C GLU A 242 0.30 19.37 -10.03
N LEU A 243 1.01 19.47 -11.17
CA LEU A 243 0.78 20.55 -12.13
C LEU A 243 -0.63 20.48 -12.77
N TYR A 244 -1.20 19.29 -12.90
CA TYR A 244 -2.58 19.13 -13.39
C TYR A 244 -3.61 19.49 -12.33
N LEU A 245 -3.39 19.14 -11.07
CA LEU A 245 -4.29 19.51 -9.97
C LEU A 245 -4.31 21.03 -9.75
N LYS A 246 -3.17 21.71 -9.86
CA LYS A 246 -3.10 23.18 -9.82
C LYS A 246 -3.87 23.84 -10.96
N ARG A 247 -3.86 23.27 -12.17
CA ARG A 247 -4.68 23.76 -13.29
C ARG A 247 -6.18 23.68 -12.98
N LEU A 248 -6.63 22.68 -12.20
CA LEU A 248 -8.02 22.59 -11.75
C LEU A 248 -8.38 23.69 -10.75
N ILE A 249 -7.44 24.09 -9.88
CA ILE A 249 -7.61 25.25 -9.00
C ILE A 249 -7.73 26.55 -9.82
N VAL A 250 -6.89 26.73 -10.83
CA VAL A 250 -7.05 27.84 -11.81
C VAL A 250 -8.42 27.79 -12.47
N GLY A 251 -8.92 26.59 -12.77
CA GLY A 251 -10.25 26.35 -13.36
C GLY A 251 -11.42 26.65 -12.42
N GLY A 252 -11.16 27.04 -11.14
CA GLY A 252 -12.18 27.50 -10.20
C GLY A 252 -12.65 26.43 -9.20
N PHE A 253 -12.04 25.25 -9.11
CA PHE A 253 -12.34 24.33 -8.03
C PHE A 253 -11.80 24.87 -6.70
N ALA A 254 -12.60 24.82 -5.64
CA ALA A 254 -12.21 25.27 -4.31
C ALA A 254 -11.18 24.34 -3.64
N GLY A 255 -11.23 23.07 -3.97
CA GLY A 255 -10.28 22.06 -3.52
C GLY A 255 -10.42 20.77 -4.33
N VAL A 256 -9.30 20.13 -4.63
CA VAL A 256 -9.24 18.86 -5.37
C VAL A 256 -8.23 17.93 -4.72
N TYR A 257 -8.44 16.61 -4.87
CA TYR A 257 -7.45 15.61 -4.50
C TYR A 257 -7.49 14.41 -5.45
N GLU A 258 -6.39 13.69 -5.54
CA GLU A 258 -6.28 12.47 -6.33
C GLU A 258 -5.43 11.43 -5.60
N PHE A 259 -5.99 10.23 -5.41
CA PHE A 259 -5.17 9.06 -5.08
C PHE A 259 -4.54 8.52 -6.36
N ALA A 260 -3.26 8.77 -6.52
CA ALA A 260 -2.56 8.63 -7.78
C ALA A 260 -1.54 7.49 -7.76
N LYS A 261 -1.42 6.79 -8.88
CA LYS A 261 -0.21 6.02 -9.20
C LYS A 261 0.79 6.92 -9.90
N ASN A 262 1.98 7.03 -9.33
CA ASN A 262 3.11 7.74 -9.90
C ASN A 262 4.24 6.76 -10.21
N PHE A 263 5.09 7.11 -11.15
CA PHE A 263 6.09 6.22 -11.74
C PHE A 263 7.45 6.93 -11.76
N ARG A 264 8.45 6.33 -11.11
CA ARG A 264 9.83 6.85 -11.11
C ARG A 264 10.78 5.74 -11.54
N ASN A 265 11.54 5.97 -12.61
CA ASN A 265 12.47 5.01 -13.18
C ASN A 265 13.79 5.00 -12.41
N GLU A 266 13.72 4.57 -11.17
CA GLU A 266 14.79 4.56 -10.19
C GLU A 266 14.99 3.17 -9.60
N GLY A 267 15.87 3.03 -8.59
CA GLY A 267 16.13 1.78 -7.92
C GLY A 267 14.94 1.22 -7.13
N MET A 268 15.02 -0.05 -6.79
CA MET A 268 14.06 -0.74 -5.91
C MET A 268 14.78 -1.14 -4.63
N ASP A 269 14.20 -0.78 -3.49
CA ASP A 269 14.67 -1.19 -2.16
C ASP A 269 13.50 -1.43 -1.20
N LYS A 270 13.77 -1.48 0.09
CA LYS A 270 12.75 -1.67 1.12
C LYS A 270 11.76 -0.50 1.25
N THR A 271 12.10 0.67 0.71
CA THR A 271 11.32 1.92 0.85
C THR A 271 10.88 2.51 -0.49
N HIS A 272 11.41 1.99 -1.62
CA HIS A 272 11.13 2.47 -2.95
C HIS A 272 10.66 1.36 -3.89
N ASN A 273 9.60 1.67 -4.64
CA ASN A 273 9.09 0.86 -5.75
C ASN A 273 8.84 1.77 -6.95
N PRO A 274 9.25 1.39 -8.17
CA PRO A 274 9.13 2.26 -9.35
C PRO A 274 7.71 2.73 -9.67
N GLU A 275 6.72 1.96 -9.26
CA GLU A 275 5.30 2.31 -9.24
C GLU A 275 4.83 2.38 -7.79
N PHE A 276 4.34 3.53 -7.36
CA PHE A 276 3.89 3.74 -6.00
C PHE A 276 2.59 4.55 -5.95
N THR A 277 1.93 4.52 -4.80
CA THR A 277 0.70 5.28 -4.57
C THR A 277 0.99 6.48 -3.68
N CYS A 278 0.60 7.66 -4.16
CA CYS A 278 0.50 8.85 -3.31
C CYS A 278 -0.93 9.41 -3.37
N VAL A 279 -1.24 10.32 -2.47
CA VAL A 279 -2.38 11.21 -2.60
C VAL A 279 -1.85 12.63 -2.62
N GLU A 280 -2.35 13.42 -3.55
CA GLU A 280 -2.11 14.86 -3.57
C GLU A 280 -3.43 15.61 -3.40
N MET A 281 -3.42 16.67 -2.61
CA MET A 281 -4.55 17.55 -2.35
C MET A 281 -4.13 19.00 -2.50
N TYR A 282 -4.96 19.80 -3.17
CA TYR A 282 -4.77 21.25 -3.33
C TYR A 282 -6.07 21.95 -2.93
N ILE A 283 -5.95 23.01 -2.13
CA ILE A 283 -7.11 23.73 -1.61
C ILE A 283 -6.86 25.24 -1.65
N ALA A 284 -7.78 25.96 -2.29
CA ALA A 284 -7.71 27.41 -2.43
C ALA A 284 -7.95 28.14 -1.09
N TYR A 285 -7.34 29.34 -0.95
CA TYR A 285 -7.46 30.23 0.20
C TYR A 285 -6.97 29.61 1.51
N LYS A 286 -6.03 28.66 1.43
CA LYS A 286 -5.29 28.06 2.54
C LYS A 286 -3.80 28.26 2.34
N ASP A 287 -3.04 28.14 3.43
CA ASP A 287 -1.59 28.21 3.45
C ASP A 287 -0.98 26.97 4.14
N TYR A 288 0.35 26.89 4.16
CA TYR A 288 1.07 25.75 4.73
C TYR A 288 0.83 25.57 6.24
N LEU A 289 0.50 26.64 6.98
CA LEU A 289 0.18 26.56 8.42
C LEU A 289 -1.13 25.82 8.65
N TRP A 290 -2.17 26.17 7.87
CA TRP A 290 -3.42 25.44 7.87
C TRP A 290 -3.22 23.97 7.45
N MET A 291 -2.35 23.74 6.47
CA MET A 291 -2.07 22.39 5.97
C MET A 291 -1.38 21.52 7.03
N MET A 292 -0.48 22.09 7.85
CA MET A 292 0.12 21.36 8.99
C MET A 292 -0.95 20.91 9.99
N GLU A 293 -1.87 21.79 10.39
CA GLU A 293 -2.95 21.45 11.32
C GLU A 293 -3.93 20.42 10.75
N PHE A 294 -4.25 20.53 9.46
CA PHE A 294 -5.09 19.57 8.76
C PHE A 294 -4.44 18.20 8.72
N THR A 295 -3.16 18.13 8.33
CA THR A 295 -2.38 16.90 8.24
C THR A 295 -2.27 16.20 9.57
N GLU A 296 -1.98 16.93 10.64
CA GLU A 296 -1.89 16.40 12.00
C GLU A 296 -3.21 15.73 12.43
N LYS A 297 -4.34 16.44 12.29
CA LYS A 297 -5.68 15.93 12.64
C LYS A 297 -6.08 14.72 11.78
N MET A 298 -5.75 14.73 10.48
CA MET A 298 -6.03 13.63 9.59
C MET A 298 -5.22 12.39 9.97
N LEU A 299 -3.91 12.50 10.22
CA LEU A 299 -3.06 11.39 10.61
C LEU A 299 -3.46 10.81 11.97
N GLN A 300 -3.91 11.64 12.92
CA GLN A 300 -4.49 11.16 14.17
C GLN A 300 -5.73 10.29 13.91
N LYS A 301 -6.69 10.75 13.09
CA LYS A 301 -7.88 9.97 12.71
C LYS A 301 -7.49 8.64 12.02
N VAL A 302 -6.50 8.65 11.12
CA VAL A 302 -6.00 7.45 10.45
C VAL A 302 -5.38 6.48 11.46
N ALA A 303 -4.59 6.97 12.40
CA ALA A 303 -3.97 6.14 13.43
C ALA A 303 -5.03 5.51 14.35
N GLU A 304 -6.03 6.28 14.79
CA GLU A 304 -7.17 5.79 15.57
C GLU A 304 -7.92 4.69 14.83
N ALA A 305 -8.28 4.92 13.56
CA ALA A 305 -8.99 3.94 12.74
C ALA A 305 -8.20 2.63 12.54
N THR A 306 -6.88 2.67 12.58
CA THR A 306 -6.00 1.50 12.38
C THR A 306 -5.50 0.87 13.69
N GLY A 307 -6.10 1.18 14.83
CA GLY A 307 -5.84 0.52 16.12
C GLY A 307 -5.14 1.36 17.17
N GLY A 308 -5.30 2.70 17.09
CA GLY A 308 -4.85 3.66 18.11
C GLY A 308 -3.72 4.59 17.65
N VAL A 309 -3.57 5.71 18.37
CA VAL A 309 -2.62 6.77 18.01
C VAL A 309 -1.15 6.44 18.25
N LYS A 310 -0.86 5.39 19.00
CA LYS A 310 0.50 4.89 19.21
C LYS A 310 0.78 3.70 18.30
N LYS A 311 1.90 3.72 17.62
CA LYS A 311 2.37 2.66 16.70
C LYS A 311 3.79 2.24 17.07
N VAL A 312 4.13 0.99 16.79
CA VAL A 312 5.52 0.53 16.86
C VAL A 312 6.04 0.39 15.43
N ILE A 313 7.08 1.14 15.09
CA ILE A 313 7.65 1.22 13.75
C ILE A 313 9.16 1.03 13.87
N GLY A 314 9.71 -0.04 13.27
CA GLY A 314 11.14 -0.32 13.37
C GLY A 314 11.67 -0.43 14.81
N GLY A 315 10.81 -0.89 15.75
CA GLY A 315 11.14 -1.00 17.17
C GLY A 315 10.95 0.30 17.99
N ASN A 316 10.64 1.42 17.36
CA ASN A 316 10.37 2.69 18.04
C ASN A 316 8.87 2.86 18.31
N GLU A 317 8.49 3.31 19.50
CA GLU A 317 7.13 3.77 19.79
C GLU A 317 6.94 5.18 19.23
N ILE A 318 5.99 5.33 18.31
CA ILE A 318 5.65 6.58 17.61
C ILE A 318 4.26 7.00 18.06
N SER A 319 4.10 8.25 18.49
CA SER A 319 2.80 8.82 18.82
C SER A 319 2.31 9.75 17.71
N PHE A 320 1.12 9.47 17.19
CA PHE A 320 0.40 10.37 16.28
C PHE A 320 -0.56 11.30 17.02
N GLU A 321 -0.45 11.38 18.35
CA GLU A 321 -1.15 12.38 19.16
C GLU A 321 -0.40 13.72 19.07
N GLY A 322 -1.10 14.76 18.62
CA GLY A 322 -0.50 16.08 18.44
C GLY A 322 -0.27 16.82 19.77
N PRO A 323 0.38 17.98 19.75
CA PRO A 323 0.89 18.66 18.56
C PRO A 323 2.24 18.10 18.09
N PHE A 324 2.42 17.96 16.75
CA PHE A 324 3.70 17.57 16.17
C PHE A 324 4.72 18.70 16.28
N ARG A 325 5.99 18.34 16.46
CA ARG A 325 7.09 19.29 16.49
C ARG A 325 7.18 20.05 15.15
N ARG A 326 7.44 21.35 15.20
CA ARG A 326 7.78 22.21 14.05
C ARG A 326 9.23 22.65 14.19
N LEU A 327 10.08 22.33 13.21
CA LEU A 327 11.51 22.52 13.28
C LEU A 327 12.02 23.12 11.97
N PRO A 328 12.50 24.39 11.92
CA PRO A 328 13.14 24.93 10.73
C PRO A 328 14.33 24.08 10.29
N ILE A 329 14.50 23.86 8.97
CA ILE A 329 15.56 22.96 8.45
C ILE A 329 16.96 23.43 8.86
N LEU A 330 17.23 24.75 8.87
CA LEU A 330 18.52 25.28 9.26
C LEU A 330 18.79 25.10 10.77
N ASP A 331 17.74 25.18 11.59
CA ASP A 331 17.83 24.91 13.03
C ASP A 331 18.04 23.40 13.29
N ALA A 332 17.42 22.52 12.49
CA ALA A 332 17.68 21.10 12.55
C ALA A 332 19.16 20.77 12.26
N ILE A 333 19.75 21.36 11.23
CA ILE A 333 21.17 21.20 10.93
C ILE A 333 22.03 21.70 12.09
N LYS A 334 21.70 22.84 12.65
CA LYS A 334 22.41 23.38 13.81
C LYS A 334 22.32 22.49 15.03
N GLU A 335 21.13 21.91 15.28
CA GLU A 335 20.86 21.01 16.41
C GLU A 335 21.61 19.69 16.28
N TYR A 336 21.56 19.05 15.10
CA TYR A 336 22.05 17.68 14.92
C TYR A 336 23.43 17.56 14.28
N ALA A 337 23.79 18.48 13.37
CA ALA A 337 25.14 18.50 12.78
C ALA A 337 26.12 19.46 13.52
N GLY A 338 25.61 20.29 14.44
CA GLY A 338 26.41 21.22 15.24
C GLY A 338 27.00 22.39 14.47
N VAL A 339 26.48 22.71 13.28
CA VAL A 339 26.94 23.82 12.42
C VAL A 339 25.77 24.74 12.03
N ASP A 340 26.03 26.04 12.05
CA ASP A 340 25.08 27.03 11.57
C ASP A 340 25.38 27.35 10.11
N VAL A 341 24.50 26.90 9.23
CA VAL A 341 24.69 27.08 7.76
C VAL A 341 23.94 28.28 7.21
N LYS A 342 23.24 29.05 8.06
CA LYS A 342 22.47 30.22 7.64
C LYS A 342 23.35 31.27 6.98
N GLY A 343 22.99 31.67 5.75
CA GLY A 343 23.69 32.69 5.00
C GLY A 343 25.05 32.29 4.43
N MET A 344 25.41 31.00 4.46
CA MET A 344 26.61 30.49 3.81
C MET A 344 26.44 30.50 2.28
N ASP A 345 27.50 30.92 1.58
CA ASP A 345 27.59 30.74 0.13
C ASP A 345 27.97 29.29 -0.26
N GLU A 346 27.93 28.98 -1.53
CA GLU A 346 28.24 27.63 -2.05
C GLU A 346 29.63 27.14 -1.63
N ALA A 347 30.64 28.00 -1.67
CA ALA A 347 32.00 27.63 -1.31
C ALA A 347 32.15 27.30 0.18
N GLN A 348 31.47 28.04 1.04
CA GLN A 348 31.41 27.83 2.48
C GLN A 348 30.67 26.52 2.81
N LEU A 349 29.54 26.23 2.12
CA LEU A 349 28.79 25.01 2.28
C LEU A 349 29.62 23.78 1.83
N ARG A 350 30.32 23.85 0.70
CA ARG A 350 31.23 22.79 0.24
C ARG A 350 32.35 22.51 1.25
N GLU A 351 32.93 23.52 1.85
CA GLU A 351 33.92 23.36 2.91
C GLU A 351 33.30 22.74 4.16
N THR A 352 32.10 23.14 4.50
CA THR A 352 31.34 22.57 5.64
C THR A 352 31.03 21.09 5.38
N CYS A 353 30.53 20.71 4.21
CA CYS A 353 30.31 19.33 3.82
C CYS A 353 31.60 18.49 3.96
N LYS A 354 32.74 19.04 3.49
CA LYS A 354 34.04 18.36 3.64
C LYS A 354 34.43 18.15 5.11
N LYS A 355 34.20 19.13 5.98
CA LYS A 355 34.46 19.02 7.42
C LYS A 355 33.56 17.98 8.10
N LEU A 356 32.32 17.86 7.63
CA LEU A 356 31.33 16.92 8.12
C LEU A 356 31.42 15.55 7.44
N ASN A 357 32.35 15.31 6.52
CA ASN A 357 32.45 14.10 5.70
C ASN A 357 31.12 13.77 4.94
N VAL A 358 30.44 14.81 4.46
CA VAL A 358 29.28 14.67 3.57
C VAL A 358 29.78 14.56 2.14
N GLU A 359 29.35 13.52 1.43
CA GLU A 359 29.70 13.34 0.01
C GLU A 359 28.95 14.37 -0.84
N VAL A 360 29.68 15.06 -1.70
CA VAL A 360 29.12 16.09 -2.59
C VAL A 360 29.71 15.94 -4.00
N SER A 361 28.86 16.15 -5.01
CA SER A 361 29.27 16.20 -6.40
C SER A 361 29.49 17.63 -6.88
N PRO A 362 30.28 17.85 -7.96
CA PRO A 362 30.53 19.18 -8.50
C PRO A 362 29.29 19.95 -8.95
N GLU A 363 28.23 19.22 -9.32
CA GLU A 363 26.97 19.75 -9.87
C GLU A 363 26.01 20.26 -8.78
N MET A 364 26.27 19.93 -7.51
CA MET A 364 25.39 20.34 -6.39
C MET A 364 25.48 21.84 -6.15
N GLY A 365 24.36 22.54 -6.25
CA GLY A 365 24.20 23.93 -5.80
C GLY A 365 23.88 24.03 -4.30
N ILE A 366 23.65 25.24 -3.82
CA ILE A 366 23.37 25.57 -2.40
C ILE A 366 22.29 24.66 -1.80
N GLY A 367 21.15 24.53 -2.47
CA GLY A 367 20.03 23.69 -1.99
C GLY A 367 20.44 22.23 -1.78
N LYS A 368 21.06 21.60 -2.77
CA LYS A 368 21.50 20.19 -2.68
C LYS A 368 22.61 19.98 -1.64
N LEU A 369 23.45 20.98 -1.37
CA LEU A 369 24.47 20.91 -0.31
C LEU A 369 23.84 20.94 1.07
N ILE A 370 22.84 21.80 1.28
CA ILE A 370 22.06 21.86 2.54
C ILE A 370 21.29 20.54 2.75
N ASP A 371 20.64 20.05 1.70
CA ASP A 371 19.92 18.78 1.71
C ASP A 371 20.82 17.59 2.07
N ALA A 372 22.01 17.51 1.49
CA ALA A 372 22.97 16.47 1.80
C ALA A 372 23.43 16.49 3.27
N ILE A 373 23.62 17.67 3.87
CA ILE A 373 23.94 17.80 5.29
C ILE A 373 22.74 17.34 6.14
N PHE A 374 21.52 17.78 5.78
CA PHE A 374 20.29 17.44 6.47
C PHE A 374 20.03 15.92 6.42
N GLY A 375 20.10 15.31 5.24
CA GLY A 375 19.89 13.87 5.06
C GLY A 375 20.85 13.04 5.91
N GLN A 376 22.14 13.40 5.92
CA GLN A 376 23.15 12.62 6.67
C GLN A 376 23.04 12.78 8.19
N TYR A 377 22.67 13.95 8.69
CA TYR A 377 22.78 14.26 10.13
C TYR A 377 21.44 14.38 10.87
N CYS A 378 20.36 14.72 10.14
CA CYS A 378 19.09 15.07 10.77
C CYS A 378 18.00 14.03 10.58
N GLU A 379 17.80 13.49 9.37
CA GLU A 379 16.65 12.65 9.05
C GLU A 379 16.47 11.47 10.02
N GLU A 380 17.51 10.67 10.25
CA GLU A 380 17.47 9.51 11.14
C GLU A 380 17.20 9.86 12.61
N LYS A 381 17.34 11.14 12.99
CA LYS A 381 17.05 11.62 14.36
C LYS A 381 15.60 12.02 14.56
N LEU A 382 14.85 12.22 13.48
CA LEU A 382 13.45 12.62 13.51
C LEU A 382 12.54 11.40 13.73
N ILE A 383 12.56 10.86 14.95
CA ILE A 383 11.81 9.64 15.30
C ILE A 383 10.32 9.95 15.45
N GLN A 384 9.95 10.94 16.28
CA GLN A 384 8.56 11.36 16.44
C GLN A 384 8.10 12.23 15.25
N PRO A 385 6.79 12.26 14.94
CA PRO A 385 6.28 13.09 13.87
C PRO A 385 6.74 14.54 14.01
N THR A 386 7.49 15.01 13.02
CA THR A 386 8.11 16.36 13.03
C THR A 386 7.94 17.02 11.68
N PHE A 387 7.31 18.18 11.66
CA PHE A 387 7.30 19.07 10.52
C PHE A 387 8.64 19.80 10.44
N VAL A 388 9.44 19.47 9.43
CA VAL A 388 10.61 20.27 9.07
C VAL A 388 10.12 21.38 8.15
N ILE A 389 10.38 22.63 8.50
CA ILE A 389 9.78 23.82 7.87
C ILE A 389 10.85 24.77 7.34
N ASP A 390 10.42 25.76 6.56
CA ASP A 390 11.23 26.90 6.12
C ASP A 390 12.47 26.51 5.28
N TYR A 391 12.22 25.75 4.21
CA TYR A 391 13.25 25.30 3.27
C TYR A 391 13.81 26.49 2.45
N PRO A 392 15.11 26.49 2.10
CA PRO A 392 15.68 27.45 1.15
C PRO A 392 14.94 27.48 -0.19
N VAL A 393 14.90 28.64 -0.82
CA VAL A 393 14.22 28.86 -2.11
C VAL A 393 14.78 27.93 -3.20
N GLU A 394 16.09 27.70 -3.22
CA GLU A 394 16.78 26.86 -4.18
C GLU A 394 16.34 25.39 -4.14
N MET A 395 15.77 24.95 -3.03
CA MET A 395 15.24 23.58 -2.85
C MET A 395 13.77 23.44 -3.25
N SER A 396 13.09 24.52 -3.61
CA SER A 396 11.62 24.55 -3.65
C SER A 396 11.07 25.31 -4.84
N PRO A 397 11.24 24.80 -6.09
CA PRO A 397 10.92 25.55 -7.31
C PRO A 397 9.42 25.86 -7.52
N LEU A 398 8.53 25.17 -6.83
CA LEU A 398 7.06 25.30 -6.96
C LEU A 398 6.40 25.98 -5.75
N THR A 399 7.23 26.46 -4.80
CA THR A 399 6.78 26.94 -3.50
C THR A 399 6.87 28.46 -3.39
N LYS A 400 5.92 29.07 -2.72
CA LYS A 400 5.91 30.51 -2.44
C LYS A 400 7.00 30.88 -1.43
N ARG A 401 7.65 32.05 -1.62
CA ARG A 401 8.61 32.59 -0.65
C ARG A 401 7.95 32.81 0.71
N CYS A 402 8.71 32.63 1.77
CA CYS A 402 8.23 32.88 3.13
C CYS A 402 7.90 34.36 3.32
N ARG A 403 6.79 34.64 3.99
CA ARG A 403 6.30 36.00 4.26
C ARG A 403 7.20 36.84 5.18
N HIS A 404 8.21 36.23 5.80
CA HIS A 404 9.11 36.86 6.76
C HIS A 404 10.58 36.84 6.35
N ASP A 405 10.97 36.00 5.39
CA ASP A 405 12.33 35.83 4.93
C ASP A 405 12.33 35.36 3.44
N ASP A 406 12.70 36.24 2.53
CA ASP A 406 12.66 35.99 1.08
C ASP A 406 13.65 34.90 0.61
N THR A 407 14.60 34.50 1.46
CA THR A 407 15.55 33.41 1.19
C THR A 407 14.98 32.02 1.49
N LEU A 408 13.85 31.98 2.17
CA LEU A 408 13.15 30.76 2.58
C LEU A 408 11.79 30.62 1.87
N THR A 409 11.18 29.46 1.99
CA THR A 409 9.87 29.16 1.42
C THR A 409 8.88 28.67 2.48
N GLU A 410 7.59 28.89 2.24
CA GLU A 410 6.50 28.35 3.03
C GLU A 410 6.27 26.86 2.71
N ARG A 411 7.22 26.01 3.06
CA ARG A 411 7.23 24.57 2.84
C ARG A 411 7.41 23.81 4.13
N PHE A 412 6.81 22.65 4.22
CA PHE A 412 7.19 21.65 5.20
C PHE A 412 7.31 20.27 4.58
N GLU A 413 8.15 19.46 5.17
CA GLU A 413 8.13 18.01 5.04
C GLU A 413 7.83 17.40 6.40
N LEU A 414 6.99 16.37 6.42
CA LEU A 414 6.68 15.63 7.64
C LEU A 414 7.54 14.38 7.71
N PHE A 415 8.41 14.32 8.69
CA PHE A 415 9.22 13.15 9.01
C PHE A 415 8.60 12.32 10.12
N VAL A 416 8.62 11.00 9.95
CA VAL A 416 8.20 10.01 10.95
C VAL A 416 9.18 8.84 10.90
N ASN A 417 9.76 8.50 12.04
CA ASN A 417 10.74 7.42 12.17
C ASN A 417 11.90 7.52 11.16
N GLY A 418 12.44 8.72 11.00
CA GLY A 418 13.55 9.01 10.11
C GLY A 418 13.22 8.92 8.62
N LYS A 419 11.95 9.02 8.24
CA LYS A 419 11.49 8.96 6.85
C LYS A 419 10.49 10.06 6.54
N GLU A 420 10.67 10.74 5.41
CA GLU A 420 9.68 11.66 4.87
C GLU A 420 8.37 10.91 4.58
N LEU A 421 7.26 11.42 5.11
CA LEU A 421 5.91 10.91 4.88
C LEU A 421 5.11 11.81 3.95
N ALA A 422 5.26 13.12 4.09
CA ALA A 422 4.50 14.11 3.33
C ALA A 422 5.35 15.34 3.04
N ASN A 423 5.04 16.01 1.92
CA ASN A 423 5.61 17.27 1.50
C ASN A 423 4.48 18.23 1.12
N ALA A 424 4.52 19.46 1.64
CA ALA A 424 3.46 20.44 1.44
C ALA A 424 3.99 21.86 1.52
N TYR A 425 3.26 22.77 0.87
CA TYR A 425 3.63 24.17 0.85
C TYR A 425 2.47 25.11 0.49
N SER A 426 2.69 26.41 0.71
CA SER A 426 1.93 27.46 0.03
C SER A 426 2.40 27.52 -1.42
N GLU A 427 1.47 27.39 -2.36
CA GLU A 427 1.77 27.26 -3.78
C GLU A 427 2.29 28.59 -4.37
N LEU A 428 3.35 28.49 -5.19
CA LEU A 428 3.78 29.61 -6.02
C LEU A 428 2.71 29.87 -7.08
N ASN A 429 2.13 31.05 -7.02
CA ASN A 429 1.06 31.48 -7.93
C ASN A 429 1.40 32.75 -8.72
N ASP A 430 2.65 33.20 -8.66
CA ASP A 430 3.21 34.25 -9.52
C ASP A 430 3.78 33.60 -10.80
N PRO A 431 3.19 33.85 -11.98
CA PRO A 431 3.64 33.22 -13.22
C PRO A 431 5.04 33.64 -13.63
N ILE A 432 5.49 34.87 -13.25
CA ILE A 432 6.81 35.38 -13.61
C ILE A 432 7.86 34.69 -12.76
N ASP A 433 7.71 34.71 -11.42
CA ASP A 433 8.61 33.98 -10.51
C ASP A 433 8.65 32.46 -10.84
N GLN A 434 7.50 31.88 -11.24
CA GLN A 434 7.44 30.47 -11.63
C GLN A 434 8.25 30.19 -12.89
N LEU A 435 8.18 31.04 -13.90
CA LEU A 435 8.97 30.88 -15.14
C LEU A 435 10.45 31.00 -14.83
N ASP A 436 10.85 32.04 -14.07
CA ASP A 436 12.26 32.24 -13.69
C ASP A 436 12.82 30.98 -13.00
N ARG A 437 12.07 30.37 -12.08
CA ARG A 437 12.49 29.14 -11.39
C ARG A 437 12.57 27.92 -12.31
N PHE A 438 11.65 27.79 -13.26
CA PHE A 438 11.76 26.74 -14.28
C PHE A 438 12.97 26.92 -15.18
N GLU A 439 13.33 28.16 -15.52
CA GLU A 439 14.54 28.43 -16.30
C GLU A 439 15.81 28.10 -15.51
N GLU A 440 15.84 28.39 -14.21
CA GLU A 440 16.91 27.96 -13.31
C GLU A 440 17.03 26.42 -13.24
N GLN A 441 15.93 25.69 -13.14
CA GLN A 441 15.92 24.22 -13.19
C GLN A 441 16.41 23.69 -14.54
N ALA A 442 15.99 24.28 -15.65
CA ALA A 442 16.43 23.89 -16.99
C ALA A 442 17.97 24.15 -17.18
N ALA A 443 18.50 25.20 -16.56
CA ALA A 443 19.94 25.47 -16.55
C ALA A 443 20.73 24.40 -15.75
N LEU A 444 20.17 23.85 -14.65
CA LEU A 444 20.78 22.72 -13.93
C LEU A 444 20.75 21.44 -14.77
N LYS A 445 19.68 21.19 -15.48
CA LYS A 445 19.55 20.05 -16.40
C LYS A 445 20.60 20.10 -17.51
N SER A 446 20.87 21.28 -18.07
CA SER A 446 21.91 21.46 -19.11
C SER A 446 23.34 21.21 -18.60
N LYS A 447 23.55 21.25 -17.27
CA LYS A 447 24.82 20.93 -16.59
C LYS A 447 24.94 19.46 -16.19
N GLY A 448 23.92 18.60 -16.49
CA GLY A 448 23.96 17.17 -16.26
C GLY A 448 23.07 16.68 -15.09
N ASP A 449 22.23 17.53 -14.53
CA ASP A 449 21.23 17.12 -13.54
C ASP A 449 20.01 16.48 -14.24
N ASP A 450 20.02 15.17 -14.43
CA ASP A 450 18.96 14.42 -15.12
C ASP A 450 17.61 14.47 -14.40
N GLU A 451 17.57 14.84 -13.13
CA GLU A 451 16.38 14.93 -12.31
C GLU A 451 15.73 16.32 -12.34
N ALA A 452 16.45 17.36 -12.81
CA ALA A 452 15.92 18.70 -12.88
C ALA A 452 14.67 18.79 -13.75
N MET A 453 13.73 19.66 -13.35
CA MET A 453 12.43 19.81 -14.00
C MET A 453 12.53 20.35 -15.43
N TYR A 454 11.57 19.93 -16.26
CA TYR A 454 11.32 20.53 -17.57
C TYR A 454 10.45 21.79 -17.42
N ILE A 455 10.60 22.74 -18.34
CA ILE A 455 9.72 23.91 -18.39
C ILE A 455 8.36 23.49 -18.96
N ASP A 456 7.31 23.61 -18.16
CA ASP A 456 5.93 23.42 -18.59
C ASP A 456 5.30 24.80 -18.90
N TYR A 457 5.46 25.26 -20.14
CA TYR A 457 4.91 26.55 -20.58
C TYR A 457 3.39 26.59 -20.54
N ASP A 458 2.69 25.46 -20.64
CA ASP A 458 1.24 25.41 -20.51
C ASP A 458 0.80 25.63 -19.06
N PHE A 459 1.56 25.13 -18.10
CA PHE A 459 1.35 25.43 -16.69
C PHE A 459 1.59 26.91 -16.36
N VAL A 460 2.68 27.50 -16.88
CA VAL A 460 2.93 28.94 -16.70
C VAL A 460 1.77 29.75 -17.28
N ARG A 461 1.32 29.44 -18.50
CA ARG A 461 0.15 30.07 -19.12
C ARG A 461 -1.11 29.88 -18.27
N ALA A 462 -1.32 28.75 -17.63
CA ALA A 462 -2.44 28.56 -16.74
C ALA A 462 -2.36 29.51 -15.53
N LEU A 463 -1.18 29.69 -14.94
CA LEU A 463 -0.98 30.65 -13.84
C LEU A 463 -1.24 32.11 -14.28
N GLU A 464 -0.98 32.46 -15.53
CA GLU A 464 -1.27 33.80 -16.08
C GLU A 464 -2.78 34.12 -16.11
N TYR A 465 -3.66 33.10 -16.11
CA TYR A 465 -5.10 33.29 -15.93
C TYR A 465 -5.49 33.54 -14.46
N GLY A 466 -4.56 33.35 -13.53
CA GLY A 466 -4.71 33.61 -12.11
C GLY A 466 -5.05 32.35 -11.31
N MET A 467 -4.15 31.95 -10.43
CA MET A 467 -4.38 30.94 -9.40
C MET A 467 -4.58 31.66 -8.05
N PRO A 468 -5.67 31.39 -7.30
CA PRO A 468 -5.82 31.98 -5.97
C PRO A 468 -4.71 31.49 -5.03
N PRO A 469 -4.45 32.16 -3.89
CA PRO A 469 -3.61 31.61 -2.85
C PRO A 469 -4.06 30.19 -2.51
N THR A 470 -3.16 29.21 -2.57
CA THR A 470 -3.48 27.78 -2.50
C THR A 470 -2.43 27.09 -1.65
N SER A 471 -2.81 26.07 -0.91
CA SER A 471 -1.88 25.13 -0.30
C SER A 471 -2.08 23.74 -0.85
N GLY A 472 -0.97 23.05 -1.12
CA GLY A 472 -0.95 21.67 -1.59
C GLY A 472 -0.16 20.76 -0.67
N ILE A 473 -0.48 19.47 -0.70
CA ILE A 473 0.22 18.42 0.01
C ILE A 473 0.27 17.14 -0.80
N GLY A 474 1.42 16.49 -0.80
CA GLY A 474 1.60 15.11 -1.28
C GLY A 474 1.92 14.17 -0.11
N ILE A 475 1.25 13.03 -0.04
CA ILE A 475 1.43 12.02 1.02
C ILE A 475 1.65 10.66 0.40
N GLY A 476 2.75 9.99 0.77
CA GLY A 476 3.06 8.62 0.34
C GLY A 476 2.17 7.59 1.02
N ILE A 477 1.18 7.03 0.31
CA ILE A 477 0.22 6.06 0.85
C ILE A 477 0.89 4.74 1.23
N ASP A 478 1.87 4.29 0.44
CA ASP A 478 2.59 3.06 0.73
C ASP A 478 3.37 3.21 2.04
N ARG A 479 4.10 4.31 2.21
CA ARG A 479 4.87 4.62 3.43
C ARG A 479 3.95 4.81 4.65
N LEU A 480 2.84 5.54 4.48
CA LEU A 480 1.84 5.68 5.54
C LEU A 480 1.27 4.32 5.96
N THR A 481 1.01 3.43 4.99
CA THR A 481 0.53 2.07 5.29
C THR A 481 1.58 1.28 6.06
N MET A 482 2.87 1.37 5.69
CA MET A 482 3.95 0.74 6.45
C MET A 482 3.92 1.20 7.91
N PHE A 483 3.83 2.49 8.16
CA PHE A 483 3.81 3.05 9.52
C PHE A 483 2.58 2.59 10.31
N MET A 484 1.39 2.65 9.73
CA MET A 484 0.15 2.27 10.40
C MET A 484 0.01 0.77 10.65
N THR A 485 0.78 -0.06 9.94
CA THR A 485 0.74 -1.54 10.05
C THR A 485 2.00 -2.14 10.66
N GLY A 486 3.00 -1.31 10.99
CA GLY A 486 4.29 -1.76 11.55
C GLY A 486 5.11 -2.62 10.59
N LYS A 487 5.00 -2.38 9.27
CA LYS A 487 5.79 -3.10 8.26
C LYS A 487 7.05 -2.32 7.90
N ASP A 488 8.16 -3.04 7.74
CA ASP A 488 9.48 -2.45 7.49
C ASP A 488 9.82 -2.37 5.99
N SER A 489 9.00 -2.99 5.13
CA SER A 489 9.21 -2.99 3.68
C SER A 489 7.97 -2.54 2.92
N ILE A 490 8.18 -1.70 1.89
CA ILE A 490 7.13 -1.30 0.95
C ILE A 490 6.51 -2.51 0.24
N GLN A 491 7.27 -3.58 0.03
CA GLN A 491 6.80 -4.81 -0.59
C GLN A 491 5.74 -5.53 0.25
N ASP A 492 5.74 -5.34 1.57
CA ASP A 492 4.73 -5.91 2.47
C ASP A 492 3.36 -5.23 2.35
N VAL A 493 3.32 -3.99 1.88
CA VAL A 493 2.10 -3.19 1.73
C VAL A 493 1.62 -3.04 0.29
N LEU A 494 2.31 -3.65 -0.65
CA LEU A 494 1.91 -3.79 -2.06
C LEU A 494 1.42 -5.22 -2.32
N PHE A 495 0.29 -5.39 -3.01
CA PHE A 495 -0.18 -6.72 -3.37
C PHE A 495 0.82 -7.43 -4.27
N PHE A 496 1.28 -6.76 -5.30
CA PHE A 496 2.22 -7.29 -6.28
C PHE A 496 3.35 -6.26 -6.48
N PRO A 497 4.38 -6.27 -5.59
CA PRO A 497 5.54 -5.39 -5.74
C PRO A 497 6.30 -5.76 -7.01
N MET A 498 6.97 -4.78 -7.61
CA MET A 498 7.83 -5.05 -8.74
C MET A 498 8.99 -5.95 -8.32
N MET A 499 9.23 -7.00 -9.10
CA MET A 499 10.28 -7.98 -8.88
C MET A 499 11.01 -8.25 -10.19
N ARG A 500 12.24 -8.75 -10.11
CA ARG A 500 12.94 -9.22 -11.30
C ARG A 500 12.13 -10.35 -11.94
N PRO A 501 11.92 -10.33 -13.28
CA PRO A 501 11.20 -11.40 -13.96
C PRO A 501 11.81 -12.78 -13.68
N GLU A 502 10.96 -13.77 -13.44
CA GLU A 502 11.39 -15.17 -13.40
C GLU A 502 11.77 -15.63 -14.81
N LYS A 503 12.79 -16.44 -14.89
CA LYS A 503 13.10 -17.19 -16.13
C LYS A 503 12.33 -18.52 -16.06
N PHE A 504 11.24 -18.61 -16.81
CA PHE A 504 10.48 -19.86 -16.97
C PHE A 504 11.12 -20.79 -18.00
#